data_f29467a121909163ffa4b5fd8eec0126
#
_entry.id   f29467a121909163ffa4b5fd8eec0126
#
_cell.length_a   1.000
_cell.length_b   1.000
_cell.length_c   1.000
_cell.angle_alpha   90.00
_cell.angle_beta   90.00
_cell.angle_gamma   90.00
#
_symmetry.space_group_name_H-M   'P 1'
#
loop_
_entity.id
_entity.type
_entity.pdbx_description
1 polymer ?
#
loop_
_entity_poly.entity_id
_entity_poly.type
_entity_poly.pdbx_seq_one_letter_code
_entity_poly.pdbx_strand_id
1 'polypeptide(L)'
;MKKQFLFEVLTQWKKGDHKNAKTHTSKIAEKPDLKISAARKFKGEASKHNPEDLLLSALSSCHMMSYLYVCQQHGIEVVDYNDNAIGTLELRTDLSGGFTKVQLHPAATITDVTQKALALDLHKKAHELCFIANSVNFEVVIDPSVTTLESE
;
A
#
# COMPACT_ATOMS: atom_id res chain seq x y z
N MET A 1 5.88 -19.02 20.03
CA MET A 1 6.01 -17.77 20.84
C MET A 1 5.68 -16.56 19.97
N LYS A 2 4.76 -15.73 20.43
CA LYS A 2 4.42 -14.50 19.74
C LYS A 2 5.37 -13.38 20.15
N LYS A 3 5.86 -12.61 19.17
CA LYS A 3 6.66 -11.42 19.42
C LYS A 3 5.83 -10.19 19.12
N GLN A 4 6.08 -9.10 19.84
CA GLN A 4 5.38 -7.84 19.66
C GLN A 4 6.37 -6.75 19.28
N PHE A 5 5.97 -5.90 18.35
CA PHE A 5 6.73 -4.74 17.90
C PHE A 5 5.82 -3.52 17.97
N LEU A 6 6.36 -2.40 18.42
CA LEU A 6 5.61 -1.16 18.58
C LEU A 6 6.00 -0.16 17.50
N PHE A 7 5.01 0.52 16.97
CA PHE A 7 5.17 1.61 16.03
C PHE A 7 4.45 2.83 16.58
N GLU A 8 4.99 4.01 16.33
CA GLU A 8 4.46 5.25 16.90
C GLU A 8 4.43 6.35 15.84
N VAL A 9 3.33 7.07 15.80
CA VAL A 9 3.14 8.24 14.94
C VAL A 9 2.50 9.34 15.78
N LEU A 10 3.02 10.57 15.68
CA LEU A 10 2.44 11.75 16.35
C LEU A 10 1.69 12.58 15.32
N THR A 11 0.38 12.72 15.51
CA THR A 11 -0.46 13.58 14.68
C THR A 11 -0.68 14.91 15.38
N GLN A 12 -0.36 16.01 14.70
CA GLN A 12 -0.46 17.37 15.26
C GLN A 12 -1.29 18.27 14.36
N TRP A 13 -2.28 18.92 14.95
CA TRP A 13 -3.11 19.92 14.32
C TRP A 13 -3.24 21.12 15.25
N LYS A 14 -3.18 22.31 14.67
CA LYS A 14 -3.39 23.54 15.42
C LYS A 14 -4.24 24.49 14.57
N LYS A 15 -5.28 25.03 15.19
CA LYS A 15 -6.19 25.96 14.52
C LYS A 15 -5.41 27.18 14.01
N GLY A 16 -5.61 27.50 12.74
CA GLY A 16 -5.02 28.69 12.12
C GLY A 16 -3.64 28.49 11.49
N ASP A 17 -3.00 27.35 11.67
CA ASP A 17 -1.67 27.10 11.08
C ASP A 17 -1.73 26.93 9.55
N HIS A 18 -2.90 26.55 9.02
CA HIS A 18 -3.11 26.31 7.60
C HIS A 18 -4.40 26.96 7.14
N LYS A 19 -4.44 27.39 5.86
CA LYS A 19 -5.68 27.91 5.26
C LYS A 19 -6.79 26.88 5.26
N ASN A 20 -6.45 25.63 4.95
CA ASN A 20 -7.41 24.53 5.01
C ASN A 20 -7.42 23.98 6.43
N ALA A 21 -8.61 23.97 7.05
CA ALA A 21 -8.78 23.54 8.44
C ALA A 21 -8.48 22.05 8.68
N LYS A 22 -8.40 21.26 7.62
CA LYS A 22 -8.13 19.83 7.72
C LYS A 22 -6.65 19.48 7.57
N THR A 23 -5.83 20.44 7.17
CA THR A 23 -4.40 20.21 6.96
C THR A 23 -3.67 20.12 8.29
N HIS A 24 -2.84 19.12 8.42
CA HIS A 24 -2.13 18.80 9.65
C HIS A 24 -0.80 18.09 9.33
N THR A 25 -0.07 17.72 10.36
CA THR A 25 1.23 17.07 10.23
C THR A 25 1.22 15.73 10.93
N SER A 26 1.80 14.73 10.29
CA SER A 26 2.14 13.46 10.90
C SER A 26 3.66 13.39 11.07
N LYS A 27 4.10 13.15 12.29
CA LYS A 27 5.53 13.08 12.64
C LYS A 27 5.91 11.66 12.99
N ILE A 28 6.94 11.17 12.34
CA ILE A 28 7.51 9.85 12.59
C ILE A 28 8.98 10.06 12.91
N ALA A 29 9.46 9.52 14.02
CA ALA A 29 10.82 9.74 14.49
C ALA A 29 11.86 9.49 13.39
N GLU A 30 12.81 10.42 13.24
CA GLU A 30 13.94 10.36 12.31
C GLU A 30 13.56 10.37 10.83
N LYS A 31 12.31 10.76 10.51
CA LYS A 31 11.81 10.83 9.14
C LYS A 31 11.28 12.22 8.83
N PRO A 32 11.22 12.61 7.55
CA PRO A 32 10.57 13.86 7.17
C PRO A 32 9.09 13.85 7.59
N ASP A 33 8.61 15.01 8.02
CA ASP A 33 7.20 15.18 8.36
C ASP A 33 6.31 14.96 7.13
N LEU A 34 5.16 14.31 7.33
CA LEU A 34 4.14 14.19 6.31
C LEU A 34 3.10 15.28 6.50
N LYS A 35 2.86 16.05 5.45
CA LYS A 35 1.76 17.03 5.41
C LYS A 35 0.54 16.32 4.85
N ILE A 36 -0.53 16.30 5.65
CA ILE A 36 -1.74 15.52 5.36
C ILE A 36 -2.95 16.43 5.41
N SER A 37 -3.91 16.19 4.53
CA SER A 37 -5.21 16.83 4.56
C SER A 37 -6.27 15.79 4.20
N ALA A 38 -7.53 16.19 4.13
CA ALA A 38 -8.57 15.32 3.59
C ALA A 38 -8.43 15.23 2.08
N ALA A 39 -8.96 14.18 1.48
CA ALA A 39 -9.05 14.09 0.03
C ALA A 39 -9.85 15.27 -0.54
N ARG A 40 -9.55 15.64 -1.77
CA ARG A 40 -10.21 16.79 -2.45
C ARG A 40 -11.73 16.67 -2.40
N LYS A 41 -12.25 15.47 -2.60
CA LYS A 41 -13.70 15.18 -2.55
C LYS A 41 -14.33 15.50 -1.19
N PHE A 42 -13.54 15.51 -0.14
CA PHE A 42 -13.95 15.84 1.22
C PHE A 42 -13.48 17.22 1.66
N LYS A 43 -13.26 18.11 0.69
CA LYS A 43 -12.87 19.52 0.89
C LYS A 43 -11.51 19.67 1.58
N GLY A 44 -10.61 18.74 1.32
CA GLY A 44 -9.22 18.84 1.75
C GLY A 44 -8.36 19.55 0.74
N GLU A 45 -7.09 19.71 1.06
CA GLU A 45 -6.08 20.32 0.22
C GLU A 45 -5.48 19.26 -0.71
N ALA A 46 -5.79 19.37 -2.01
CA ALA A 46 -5.44 18.35 -3.00
C ALA A 46 -3.93 18.12 -3.16
N SER A 47 -3.12 19.13 -2.82
CA SER A 47 -1.65 19.04 -2.94
C SER A 47 -0.99 18.27 -1.79
N LYS A 48 -1.74 17.87 -0.77
CA LYS A 48 -1.25 17.13 0.38
C LYS A 48 -1.65 15.67 0.29
N HIS A 49 -0.95 14.83 1.02
CA HIS A 49 -1.35 13.44 1.19
C HIS A 49 -2.69 13.37 1.93
N ASN A 50 -3.40 12.28 1.77
CA ASN A 50 -4.63 12.03 2.53
C ASN A 50 -4.59 10.61 3.10
N PRO A 51 -5.40 10.32 4.13
CA PRO A 51 -5.36 9.01 4.80
C PRO A 51 -5.67 7.84 3.87
N GLU A 52 -6.55 8.02 2.89
CA GLU A 52 -6.96 6.97 1.97
C GLU A 52 -5.81 6.55 1.06
N ASP A 53 -5.10 7.54 0.50
CA ASP A 53 -3.91 7.28 -0.32
C ASP A 53 -2.80 6.63 0.51
N LEU A 54 -2.63 7.08 1.76
CA LEU A 54 -1.60 6.52 2.65
C LEU A 54 -1.90 5.06 3.01
N LEU A 55 -3.17 4.72 3.22
CA LEU A 55 -3.57 3.33 3.48
C LEU A 55 -3.29 2.44 2.27
N LEU A 56 -3.64 2.91 1.06
CA LEU A 56 -3.34 2.20 -0.18
C LEU A 56 -1.84 2.03 -0.38
N SER A 57 -1.07 3.08 -0.13
CA SER A 57 0.39 3.03 -0.21
C SER A 57 0.98 2.02 0.77
N ALA A 58 0.48 2.00 2.00
CA ALA A 58 0.94 1.04 3.00
C ALA A 58 0.66 -0.41 2.56
N LEU A 59 -0.53 -0.67 2.04
CA LEU A 59 -0.93 -2.00 1.60
C LEU A 59 -0.12 -2.45 0.38
N SER A 60 0.01 -1.60 -0.63
CA SER A 60 0.77 -1.89 -1.84
C SER A 60 2.25 -2.12 -1.54
N SER A 61 2.84 -1.24 -0.73
CA SER A 61 4.24 -1.34 -0.30
C SER A 61 4.50 -2.62 0.48
N CYS A 62 3.63 -2.96 1.40
CA CYS A 62 3.77 -4.17 2.23
C CYS A 62 3.69 -5.44 1.37
N HIS A 63 2.75 -5.49 0.44
CA HIS A 63 2.64 -6.63 -0.48
C HIS A 63 3.90 -6.77 -1.33
N MET A 64 4.41 -5.67 -1.89
CA MET A 64 5.64 -5.69 -2.66
C MET A 64 6.81 -6.28 -1.87
N MET A 65 7.03 -5.78 -0.65
CA MET A 65 8.14 -6.27 0.18
C MET A 65 7.99 -7.75 0.52
N SER A 66 6.78 -8.20 0.82
CA SER A 66 6.51 -9.62 1.06
C SER A 66 6.76 -10.45 -0.20
N TYR A 67 6.36 -9.94 -1.36
CA TYR A 67 6.57 -10.62 -2.64
C TYR A 67 8.06 -10.74 -2.97
N LEU A 68 8.81 -9.65 -2.82
CA LEU A 68 10.26 -9.68 -3.05
C LEU A 68 10.94 -10.67 -2.12
N TYR A 69 10.50 -10.74 -0.86
CA TYR A 69 11.03 -11.70 0.09
C TYR A 69 10.79 -13.16 -0.36
N VAL A 70 9.55 -13.50 -0.71
CA VAL A 70 9.24 -14.89 -1.11
C VAL A 70 9.90 -15.26 -2.45
N CYS A 71 10.03 -14.31 -3.37
CA CYS A 71 10.77 -14.54 -4.61
C CYS A 71 12.23 -14.86 -4.32
N GLN A 72 12.87 -14.10 -3.43
CA GLN A 72 14.24 -14.36 -3.02
C GLN A 72 14.39 -15.75 -2.39
N GLN A 73 13.44 -16.15 -1.57
CA GLN A 73 13.45 -17.50 -0.96
C GLN A 73 13.37 -18.63 -1.98
N HIS A 74 12.80 -18.37 -3.14
CA HIS A 74 12.65 -19.34 -4.22
C HIS A 74 13.67 -19.16 -5.35
N GLY A 75 14.69 -18.31 -5.14
CA GLY A 75 15.73 -18.07 -6.13
C GLY A 75 15.25 -17.33 -7.38
N ILE A 76 14.19 -16.54 -7.26
CA ILE A 76 13.69 -15.72 -8.37
C ILE A 76 14.25 -14.31 -8.25
N GLU A 77 14.92 -13.86 -9.29
CA GLU A 77 15.43 -12.48 -9.37
C GLU A 77 14.38 -11.58 -9.98
N VAL A 78 13.86 -10.66 -9.17
CA VAL A 78 12.94 -9.60 -9.62
C VAL A 78 13.77 -8.36 -9.89
N VAL A 79 13.65 -7.79 -11.07
CA VAL A 79 14.44 -6.61 -11.49
C VAL A 79 13.60 -5.35 -11.61
N ASP A 80 12.29 -5.47 -11.64
CA ASP A 80 11.38 -4.33 -11.69
C ASP A 80 10.04 -4.71 -11.10
N TYR A 81 9.36 -3.74 -10.49
CA TYR A 81 8.07 -3.97 -9.87
C TYR A 81 7.27 -2.67 -9.88
N ASN A 82 6.04 -2.75 -10.37
CA ASN A 82 5.10 -1.62 -10.33
C ASN A 82 3.74 -2.14 -9.87
N ASP A 83 3.03 -1.31 -9.13
CA ASP A 83 1.65 -1.61 -8.73
C ASP A 83 0.82 -0.34 -8.76
N ASN A 84 -0.30 -0.38 -9.43
CA ASN A 84 -1.30 0.67 -9.39
C ASN A 84 -2.47 0.17 -8.54
N ALA A 85 -2.43 0.49 -7.25
CA ALA A 85 -3.44 0.09 -6.29
C ALA A 85 -4.69 0.96 -6.42
N ILE A 86 -5.86 0.35 -6.46
CA ILE A 86 -7.14 1.04 -6.58
C ILE A 86 -8.04 0.63 -5.42
N GLY A 87 -8.48 1.62 -4.64
CA GLY A 87 -9.41 1.40 -3.52
C GLY A 87 -10.78 1.94 -3.84
N THR A 88 -11.81 1.19 -3.47
CA THR A 88 -13.20 1.61 -3.58
C THR A 88 -13.71 1.94 -2.19
N LEU A 89 -14.02 3.21 -1.96
CA LEU A 89 -14.59 3.70 -0.71
C LEU A 89 -16.07 3.99 -0.92
N GLU A 90 -16.91 3.43 -0.05
CA GLU A 90 -18.34 3.71 -0.06
C GLU A 90 -18.68 4.67 1.07
N LEU A 91 -19.46 5.70 0.73
CA LEU A 91 -19.98 6.66 1.69
C LEU A 91 -21.48 6.39 1.88
N ARG A 92 -21.90 6.19 3.12
CA ARG A 92 -23.29 5.97 3.46
C ARG A 92 -24.04 7.28 3.66
N THR A 93 -25.35 7.23 3.67
CA THR A 93 -26.19 8.43 3.82
C THR A 93 -26.02 9.12 5.17
N ASP A 94 -25.60 8.39 6.20
CA ASP A 94 -25.31 8.95 7.53
C ASP A 94 -23.89 9.53 7.63
N LEU A 95 -23.19 9.61 6.52
CA LEU A 95 -21.81 10.09 6.36
C LEU A 95 -20.74 9.14 6.93
N SER A 96 -21.12 7.98 7.38
CA SER A 96 -20.15 6.90 7.65
C SER A 96 -19.75 6.24 6.34
N GLY A 97 -18.77 5.37 6.41
CA GLY A 97 -18.33 4.65 5.23
C GLY A 97 -17.03 3.92 5.47
N GLY A 98 -16.47 3.41 4.41
CA GLY A 98 -15.19 2.72 4.47
C GLY A 98 -14.83 2.09 3.13
N PHE A 99 -13.61 1.58 3.06
CA PHE A 99 -13.22 0.80 1.91
C PHE A 99 -13.98 -0.53 1.90
N THR A 100 -14.48 -0.89 0.74
CA THR A 100 -15.13 -2.18 0.50
C THR A 100 -14.20 -3.15 -0.18
N LYS A 101 -13.24 -2.62 -0.95
CA LYS A 101 -12.29 -3.42 -1.71
C LYS A 101 -11.07 -2.59 -2.07
N VAL A 102 -9.90 -3.21 -2.04
CA VAL A 102 -8.69 -2.67 -2.66
C VAL A 102 -8.16 -3.70 -3.65
N GLN A 103 -7.90 -3.25 -4.86
CA GLN A 103 -7.30 -4.06 -5.91
C GLN A 103 -5.85 -3.67 -6.11
N LEU A 104 -4.95 -4.64 -5.98
CA LEU A 104 -3.54 -4.48 -6.31
C LEU A 104 -3.31 -5.08 -7.70
N HIS A 105 -2.47 -4.40 -8.49
CA HIS A 105 -2.12 -4.83 -9.85
C HIS A 105 -0.59 -4.95 -9.97
N PRO A 106 0.03 -5.81 -9.16
CA PRO A 106 1.49 -5.91 -9.19
C PRO A 106 1.97 -6.44 -10.54
N ALA A 107 2.90 -5.71 -11.13
CA ALA A 107 3.56 -6.08 -12.38
C ALA A 107 5.04 -6.23 -12.10
N ALA A 108 5.51 -7.46 -12.06
CA ALA A 108 6.91 -7.77 -11.79
C ALA A 108 7.62 -8.20 -13.07
N THR A 109 8.87 -7.82 -13.19
CA THR A 109 9.76 -8.30 -14.25
C THR A 109 10.85 -9.17 -13.61
N ILE A 110 11.01 -10.38 -14.11
CA ILE A 110 11.99 -11.34 -13.62
C ILE A 110 12.98 -11.69 -14.73
N THR A 111 14.09 -12.34 -14.36
CA THR A 111 15.15 -12.66 -15.33
C THR A 111 14.97 -14.02 -16.00
N ASP A 112 14.34 -14.99 -15.33
CA ASP A 112 14.25 -16.38 -15.80
C ASP A 112 12.84 -16.71 -16.25
N VAL A 113 12.64 -16.88 -17.55
CA VAL A 113 11.33 -17.19 -18.13
C VAL A 113 10.74 -18.51 -17.60
N THR A 114 11.59 -19.46 -17.21
CA THR A 114 11.13 -20.75 -16.70
C THR A 114 10.44 -20.63 -15.33
N GLN A 115 10.66 -19.53 -14.64
CA GLN A 115 10.09 -19.28 -13.30
C GLN A 115 8.81 -18.43 -13.35
N LYS A 116 8.32 -18.08 -14.52
CA LYS A 116 7.18 -17.17 -14.67
C LYS A 116 5.92 -17.67 -13.96
N ALA A 117 5.59 -18.95 -14.11
CA ALA A 117 4.42 -19.53 -13.48
C ALA A 117 4.54 -19.51 -11.95
N LEU A 118 5.72 -19.86 -11.42
CA LEU A 118 5.97 -19.80 -9.99
C LEU A 118 5.90 -18.36 -9.48
N ALA A 119 6.50 -17.42 -10.21
CA ALA A 119 6.48 -16.00 -9.84
C ALA A 119 5.06 -15.46 -9.74
N LEU A 120 4.15 -15.89 -10.62
CA LEU A 120 2.73 -15.53 -10.51
C LEU A 120 2.10 -16.15 -9.26
N ASP A 121 2.34 -17.43 -9.01
CA ASP A 121 1.74 -18.14 -7.88
C ASP A 121 2.18 -17.61 -6.51
N LEU A 122 3.41 -17.13 -6.41
CA LEU A 122 3.98 -16.64 -5.15
C LEU A 122 3.30 -15.39 -4.60
N HIS A 123 2.48 -14.70 -5.38
CA HIS A 123 1.66 -13.61 -4.87
C HIS A 123 0.68 -14.08 -3.78
N LYS A 124 0.23 -15.34 -3.84
CA LYS A 124 -0.62 -15.91 -2.80
C LYS A 124 0.09 -15.97 -1.45
N LYS A 125 1.34 -16.43 -1.46
CA LYS A 125 2.16 -16.47 -0.24
C LYS A 125 2.51 -15.07 0.25
N ALA A 126 2.82 -14.17 -0.66
CA ALA A 126 3.08 -12.76 -0.31
C ALA A 126 1.86 -12.14 0.39
N HIS A 127 0.65 -12.41 -0.10
CA HIS A 127 -0.58 -11.92 0.51
C HIS A 127 -0.77 -12.46 1.93
N GLU A 128 -0.51 -13.75 2.15
CA GLU A 128 -0.57 -14.35 3.49
C GLU A 128 0.40 -13.70 4.47
N LEU A 129 1.56 -13.27 3.99
CA LEU A 129 2.61 -12.67 4.83
C LEU A 129 2.49 -11.15 4.97
N CYS A 130 1.60 -10.53 4.24
CA CYS A 130 1.46 -9.07 4.25
C CYS A 130 0.80 -8.61 5.55
N PHE A 131 1.57 -7.95 6.42
CA PHE A 131 1.08 -7.50 7.72
C PHE A 131 -0.10 -6.55 7.59
N ILE A 132 -0.06 -5.64 6.62
CA ILE A 132 -1.13 -4.66 6.42
C ILE A 132 -2.38 -5.35 5.90
N ALA A 133 -2.27 -6.28 4.96
CA ALA A 133 -3.42 -7.04 4.48
C ALA A 133 -4.10 -7.83 5.60
N ASN A 134 -3.30 -8.37 6.53
CA ASN A 134 -3.80 -9.10 7.71
C ASN A 134 -4.44 -8.18 8.76
N SER A 135 -4.33 -6.87 8.59
CA SER A 135 -4.80 -5.88 9.57
C SER A 135 -6.02 -5.08 9.10
N VAL A 136 -6.52 -5.32 7.90
CA VAL A 136 -7.68 -4.63 7.35
C VAL A 136 -8.89 -5.55 7.28
N ASN A 137 -10.08 -4.96 7.25
CA ASN A 137 -11.34 -5.71 7.27
C ASN A 137 -12.09 -5.68 5.93
N PHE A 138 -11.47 -5.14 4.89
CA PHE A 138 -12.03 -5.14 3.55
C PHE A 138 -11.34 -6.17 2.67
N GLU A 139 -11.96 -6.49 1.52
CA GLU A 139 -11.39 -7.41 0.57
C GLU A 139 -10.16 -6.81 -0.12
N VAL A 140 -9.07 -7.58 -0.18
CA VAL A 140 -7.87 -7.24 -0.95
C VAL A 140 -7.76 -8.23 -2.10
N VAL A 141 -7.89 -7.73 -3.31
CA VAL A 141 -7.80 -8.53 -4.53
C VAL A 141 -6.44 -8.27 -5.19
N ILE A 142 -5.74 -9.33 -5.54
CA ILE A 142 -4.45 -9.23 -6.21
C ILE A 142 -4.61 -9.77 -7.62
N ASP A 143 -4.35 -8.90 -8.60
CA ASP A 143 -4.41 -9.21 -10.02
C ASP A 143 -3.01 -9.02 -10.61
N PRO A 144 -2.14 -10.04 -10.49
CA PRO A 144 -0.73 -9.90 -10.82
C PRO A 144 -0.42 -10.17 -12.30
N SER A 145 0.67 -9.59 -12.76
CA SER A 145 1.29 -9.96 -14.03
C SER A 145 2.80 -10.13 -13.83
N VAL A 146 3.40 -10.97 -14.63
CA VAL A 146 4.85 -11.20 -14.63
C VAL A 146 5.34 -11.17 -16.07
N THR A 147 6.36 -10.37 -16.30
CA THR A 147 7.09 -10.34 -17.56
C THR A 147 8.53 -10.75 -17.32
N THR A 148 9.24 -11.07 -18.38
CA THR A 148 10.65 -11.42 -18.31
C THR A 148 11.47 -10.43 -19.12
N LEU A 149 12.73 -10.22 -18.70
CA LEU A 149 13.67 -9.49 -19.53
C LEU A 149 13.84 -10.28 -20.82
N GLU A 150 13.58 -9.61 -21.95
CA GLU A 150 13.86 -10.20 -23.23
C GLU A 150 15.35 -10.10 -23.52
N SER A 151 15.96 -11.24 -23.83
CA SER A 151 17.32 -11.26 -24.40
C SER A 151 17.20 -11.20 -25.91
N GLU A 152 17.69 -10.15 -26.50
CA GLU A 152 17.80 -10.06 -27.95
C GLU A 152 19.02 -10.83 -28.47
#